data_5db366e2f69e83f3010d653b60dffed5
#
_entry.id   5db366e2f69e83f3010d653b60dffed5
#
_cell.length_a   1.000
_cell.length_b   1.000
_cell.length_c   1.000
_cell.angle_alpha   90.00
_cell.angle_beta   90.00
_cell.angle_gamma   90.00
#
_symmetry.space_group_name_H-M   'P 1'
#
loop_
_entity.id
_entity.type
_entity.pdbx_description
1 polymer ?
#
loop_
_entity_poly.entity_id
_entity_poly.type
_entity_poly.pdbx_seq_one_letter_code
_entity_poly.pdbx_strand_id
1 'polypeptide(L)'
;AEIPPQYQTLSSALISLANNPNSVLSFAQTVGANDFTRQLVAVAFASVAREDADNARMMISSLTQAQKLNADQVQELNELVAWRLMGNDVTSEEARWRDDVIMRSQSISLIERRVRMALGTGDRDGLNTWLARLPMEAKEKDEWRYWQADLLLERGREDEAKTILRDLMSTRGFYPMVAAQRLGEDYPLRVDKAPQVNSALFQGPEMARVRE
;
A
#
# COMPACT_ATOMS: atom_id res chain seq x y z
N ALA A 1 32.92 -14.43 27.36
CA ALA A 1 33.45 -15.07 26.17
C ALA A 1 33.76 -13.95 25.19
N GLU A 2 35.01 -13.86 24.71
CA GLU A 2 35.40 -12.88 23.70
C GLU A 2 34.81 -13.29 22.34
N ILE A 3 34.26 -12.32 21.59
CA ILE A 3 33.76 -12.54 20.23
C ILE A 3 35.00 -12.83 19.35
N PRO A 4 34.99 -13.95 18.58
CA PRO A 4 36.10 -14.24 17.68
C PRO A 4 36.36 -13.07 16.71
N PRO A 5 37.62 -12.77 16.36
CA PRO A 5 38.00 -11.60 15.56
C PRO A 5 37.21 -11.48 14.25
N GLN A 6 36.87 -12.61 13.62
CA GLN A 6 36.09 -12.67 12.40
C GLN A 6 34.65 -12.13 12.51
N TYR A 7 34.10 -12.11 13.72
CA TYR A 7 32.75 -11.58 14.00
C TYR A 7 32.77 -10.18 14.64
N GLN A 8 33.92 -9.68 15.04
CA GLN A 8 34.00 -8.35 15.69
C GLN A 8 33.60 -7.22 14.77
N THR A 9 34.03 -7.25 13.50
CA THR A 9 33.68 -6.26 12.49
C THR A 9 32.19 -6.27 12.23
N LEU A 10 31.59 -7.46 12.06
CA LEU A 10 30.14 -7.60 11.86
C LEU A 10 29.36 -7.11 13.07
N SER A 11 29.77 -7.50 14.27
CA SER A 11 29.12 -7.07 15.52
C SER A 11 29.14 -5.55 15.68
N SER A 12 30.28 -4.91 15.45
CA SER A 12 30.41 -3.46 15.52
C SER A 12 29.56 -2.75 14.48
N ALA A 13 29.53 -3.28 13.25
CA ALA A 13 28.71 -2.73 12.17
C ALA A 13 27.20 -2.86 12.48
N LEU A 14 26.77 -3.99 13.06
CA LEU A 14 25.39 -4.20 13.47
C LEU A 14 24.95 -3.24 14.58
N ILE A 15 25.80 -3.02 15.58
CA ILE A 15 25.53 -2.07 16.67
C ILE A 15 25.39 -0.65 16.09
N SER A 16 26.30 -0.27 15.20
CA SER A 16 26.24 1.04 14.55
C SER A 16 24.94 1.21 13.74
N LEU A 17 24.55 0.20 12.96
CA LEU A 17 23.32 0.21 12.18
C LEU A 17 22.06 0.29 13.05
N ALA A 18 22.03 -0.46 14.15
CA ALA A 18 20.91 -0.45 15.08
C ALA A 18 20.71 0.91 15.77
N ASN A 19 21.82 1.59 16.08
CA ASN A 19 21.78 2.92 16.70
C ASN A 19 21.54 4.06 15.72
N ASN A 20 21.93 3.87 14.45
CA ASN A 20 21.78 4.87 13.39
C ASN A 20 21.50 4.21 12.03
N PRO A 21 20.24 4.12 11.61
CA PRO A 21 19.88 3.56 10.30
C PRO A 21 20.54 4.30 9.10
N ASN A 22 20.88 5.58 9.25
CA ASN A 22 21.60 6.34 8.21
C ASN A 22 23.01 5.81 7.94
N SER A 23 23.56 4.96 8.80
CA SER A 23 24.83 4.24 8.57
C SER A 23 24.70 3.03 7.64
N VAL A 24 23.52 2.82 7.01
CA VAL A 24 23.21 1.65 6.17
C VAL A 24 24.21 1.48 5.01
N LEU A 25 24.64 2.57 4.39
CA LEU A 25 25.61 2.50 3.30
C LEU A 25 26.98 2.05 3.81
N SER A 26 27.46 2.61 4.92
CA SER A 26 28.71 2.20 5.56
C SER A 26 28.65 0.73 5.99
N PHE A 27 27.53 0.31 6.58
CA PHE A 27 27.29 -1.09 6.92
C PHE A 27 27.40 -1.98 5.66
N ALA A 28 26.67 -1.66 4.60
CA ALA A 28 26.65 -2.43 3.37
C ALA A 28 28.01 -2.57 2.69
N GLN A 29 28.87 -1.55 2.81
CA GLN A 29 30.24 -1.54 2.28
C GLN A 29 31.23 -2.32 3.16
N THR A 30 30.95 -2.44 4.44
CA THR A 30 31.87 -3.07 5.41
C THR A 30 31.64 -4.58 5.51
N VAL A 31 30.39 -5.03 5.36
CA VAL A 31 30.02 -6.44 5.52
C VAL A 31 29.92 -7.16 4.17
N GLY A 32 30.23 -8.46 4.15
CA GLY A 32 30.07 -9.29 2.95
C GLY A 32 28.60 -9.42 2.54
N ALA A 33 28.37 -9.43 1.22
CA ALA A 33 27.03 -9.60 0.66
C ALA A 33 26.52 -11.04 0.81
N ASN A 34 25.43 -11.21 1.55
CA ASN A 34 24.68 -12.46 1.69
C ASN A 34 23.22 -12.15 2.02
N ASP A 35 22.35 -13.16 2.07
CA ASP A 35 20.91 -12.94 2.25
C ASP A 35 20.58 -12.25 3.59
N PHE A 36 21.31 -12.59 4.65
CA PHE A 36 21.13 -11.98 5.97
C PHE A 36 21.49 -10.48 5.94
N THR A 37 22.66 -10.13 5.37
CA THR A 37 23.10 -8.72 5.30
C THR A 37 22.21 -7.90 4.38
N ARG A 38 21.69 -8.49 3.27
CA ARG A 38 20.72 -7.83 2.39
C ARG A 38 19.40 -7.52 3.09
N GLN A 39 18.89 -8.44 3.92
CA GLN A 39 17.68 -8.21 4.72
C GLN A 39 17.88 -7.07 5.73
N LEU A 40 19.02 -7.03 6.42
CA LEU A 40 19.35 -5.94 7.34
C LEU A 40 19.43 -4.60 6.62
N VAL A 41 20.07 -4.56 5.46
CA VAL A 41 20.14 -3.37 4.62
C VAL A 41 18.72 -2.90 4.21
N ALA A 42 17.85 -3.81 3.77
CA ALA A 42 16.48 -3.46 3.39
C ALA A 42 15.68 -2.86 4.57
N VAL A 43 15.81 -3.45 5.78
CA VAL A 43 15.14 -2.94 6.99
C VAL A 43 15.65 -1.56 7.39
N ALA A 44 16.96 -1.36 7.42
CA ALA A 44 17.56 -0.07 7.75
C ALA A 44 17.24 0.99 6.69
N PHE A 45 17.32 0.63 5.41
CA PHE A 45 16.95 1.49 4.29
C PHE A 45 15.50 1.96 4.36
N ALA A 46 14.56 1.11 4.78
CA ALA A 46 13.17 1.50 4.97
C ALA A 46 13.01 2.62 6.03
N SER A 47 13.87 2.65 7.05
CA SER A 47 13.91 3.74 8.02
C SER A 47 14.47 5.02 7.42
N VAL A 48 15.57 4.93 6.66
CA VAL A 48 16.14 6.10 5.94
C VAL A 48 15.11 6.68 4.97
N ALA A 49 14.45 5.84 4.16
CA ALA A 49 13.42 6.29 3.21
C ALA A 49 12.23 6.97 3.90
N ARG A 50 11.95 6.61 5.17
CA ARG A 50 10.88 7.25 5.96
C ARG A 50 11.27 8.65 6.41
N GLU A 51 12.53 8.84 6.76
CA GLU A 51 13.05 10.11 7.26
C GLU A 51 13.38 11.08 6.14
N ASP A 52 14.05 10.57 5.09
CA ASP A 52 14.53 11.34 3.94
C ASP A 52 14.52 10.48 2.68
N ALA A 53 13.43 10.60 1.91
CA ALA A 53 13.22 9.80 0.69
C ALA A 53 14.25 10.13 -0.40
N ASP A 54 14.69 11.38 -0.50
CA ASP A 54 15.64 11.80 -1.53
C ASP A 54 17.05 11.29 -1.23
N ASN A 55 17.48 11.38 0.04
CA ASN A 55 18.73 10.76 0.50
C ASN A 55 18.72 9.25 0.28
N ALA A 56 17.62 8.57 0.62
CA ALA A 56 17.48 7.14 0.37
C ALA A 56 17.62 6.83 -1.13
N ARG A 57 16.95 7.59 -2.01
CA ARG A 57 17.03 7.41 -3.46
C ARG A 57 18.46 7.46 -3.97
N MET A 58 19.25 8.42 -3.50
CA MET A 58 20.65 8.57 -3.87
C MET A 58 21.54 7.39 -3.42
N MET A 59 21.19 6.70 -2.35
CA MET A 59 21.96 5.57 -1.83
C MET A 59 21.77 4.27 -2.63
N ILE A 60 20.67 4.11 -3.38
CA ILE A 60 20.29 2.83 -4.00
C ILE A 60 21.38 2.25 -4.89
N SER A 61 22.02 3.06 -5.73
CA SER A 61 23.08 2.59 -6.61
C SER A 61 24.27 2.03 -5.84
N SER A 62 24.72 2.73 -4.81
CA SER A 62 25.85 2.32 -3.98
C SER A 62 25.53 1.07 -3.15
N LEU A 63 24.30 0.96 -2.61
CA LEU A 63 23.82 -0.24 -1.92
C LEU A 63 23.74 -1.44 -2.85
N THR A 64 23.27 -1.22 -4.10
CA THR A 64 23.23 -2.25 -5.14
C THR A 64 24.61 -2.84 -5.43
N GLN A 65 25.61 -1.99 -5.56
CA GLN A 65 26.99 -2.42 -5.81
C GLN A 65 27.57 -3.15 -4.59
N ALA A 66 27.44 -2.57 -3.40
CA ALA A 66 28.00 -3.12 -2.16
C ALA A 66 27.43 -4.49 -1.80
N GLN A 67 26.14 -4.69 -1.97
CA GLN A 67 25.43 -5.92 -1.60
C GLN A 67 25.09 -6.82 -2.78
N LYS A 68 25.51 -6.45 -4.00
CA LYS A 68 25.26 -7.22 -5.25
C LYS A 68 23.78 -7.54 -5.39
N LEU A 69 22.93 -6.52 -5.25
CA LEU A 69 21.48 -6.68 -5.32
C LEU A 69 21.06 -7.04 -6.76
N ASN A 70 20.14 -7.96 -6.89
CA ASN A 70 19.50 -8.28 -8.15
C ASN A 70 18.41 -7.26 -8.51
N ALA A 71 17.81 -7.37 -9.70
CA ALA A 71 16.82 -6.42 -10.20
C ALA A 71 15.58 -6.33 -9.30
N ASP A 72 15.11 -7.43 -8.74
CA ASP A 72 13.94 -7.48 -7.87
C ASP A 72 14.23 -6.77 -6.54
N GLN A 73 15.39 -7.04 -5.94
CA GLN A 73 15.84 -6.39 -4.71
C GLN A 73 16.02 -4.87 -4.90
N VAL A 74 16.55 -4.45 -6.04
CA VAL A 74 16.63 -3.02 -6.38
C VAL A 74 15.23 -2.42 -6.54
N GLN A 75 14.31 -3.13 -7.18
CA GLN A 75 12.92 -2.70 -7.32
C GLN A 75 12.24 -2.54 -5.95
N GLU A 76 12.47 -3.46 -5.01
CA GLU A 76 11.97 -3.35 -3.63
C GLU A 76 12.45 -2.07 -2.93
N LEU A 77 13.74 -1.73 -3.04
CA LEU A 77 14.26 -0.48 -2.48
C LEU A 77 13.63 0.75 -3.15
N ASN A 78 13.49 0.73 -4.48
CA ASN A 78 12.83 1.79 -5.23
C ASN A 78 11.37 1.98 -4.77
N GLU A 79 10.63 0.90 -4.53
CA GLU A 79 9.24 0.94 -4.09
C GLU A 79 9.09 1.55 -2.69
N LEU A 80 10.04 1.29 -1.78
CA LEU A 80 10.08 1.92 -0.46
C LEU A 80 10.18 3.46 -0.57
N VAL A 81 11.02 3.95 -1.46
CA VAL A 81 11.15 5.40 -1.74
C VAL A 81 9.88 5.93 -2.44
N ALA A 82 9.41 5.24 -3.50
CA ALA A 82 8.20 5.64 -4.22
C ALA A 82 6.98 5.76 -3.31
N TRP A 83 6.87 4.89 -2.32
CA TRP A 83 5.82 4.97 -1.29
C TRP A 83 5.85 6.30 -0.51
N ARG A 84 7.02 6.88 -0.29
CA ARG A 84 7.21 8.15 0.43
C ARG A 84 6.94 9.36 -0.44
N LEU A 85 7.15 9.25 -1.74
CA LEU A 85 6.96 10.32 -2.71
C LEU A 85 5.48 10.46 -3.16
N MET A 86 4.52 10.15 -2.30
CA MET A 86 3.07 10.29 -2.56
C MET A 86 2.48 11.58 -1.98
N GLY A 87 3.32 12.49 -1.50
CA GLY A 87 2.89 13.80 -0.97
C GLY A 87 2.74 14.85 -2.06
N ASN A 88 2.30 16.04 -1.64
CA ASN A 88 2.13 17.19 -2.53
C ASN A 88 3.43 18.01 -2.73
N ASP A 89 4.43 17.79 -1.85
CA ASP A 89 5.70 18.53 -1.84
C ASP A 89 6.78 17.84 -2.68
N VAL A 90 6.37 17.08 -3.69
CA VAL A 90 7.24 16.29 -4.57
C VAL A 90 7.53 17.09 -5.84
N THR A 91 8.81 17.19 -6.22
CA THR A 91 9.21 17.83 -7.46
C THR A 91 8.72 17.06 -8.69
N SER A 92 8.66 17.71 -9.84
CA SER A 92 8.27 17.05 -11.11
C SER A 92 9.21 15.92 -11.51
N GLU A 93 10.49 15.98 -11.13
CA GLU A 93 11.47 14.91 -11.36
C GLU A 93 11.17 13.70 -10.48
N GLU A 94 11.00 13.91 -9.19
CA GLU A 94 10.66 12.85 -8.23
C GLU A 94 9.32 12.19 -8.57
N ALA A 95 8.33 12.98 -8.99
CA ALA A 95 7.03 12.46 -9.41
C ALA A 95 7.15 11.53 -10.63
N ARG A 96 7.96 11.91 -11.63
CA ARG A 96 8.22 11.06 -12.80
C ARG A 96 8.97 9.79 -12.41
N TRP A 97 10.03 9.93 -11.61
CA TRP A 97 10.79 8.78 -11.13
C TRP A 97 9.90 7.81 -10.31
N ARG A 98 9.09 8.33 -9.39
CA ARG A 98 8.09 7.54 -8.64
C ARG A 98 7.15 6.78 -9.57
N ASP A 99 6.57 7.46 -10.55
CA ASP A 99 5.61 6.86 -11.47
C ASP A 99 6.27 5.78 -12.35
N ASP A 100 7.53 5.96 -12.76
CA ASP A 100 8.32 4.95 -13.47
C ASP A 100 8.57 3.70 -12.59
N VAL A 101 8.83 3.87 -11.30
CA VAL A 101 8.99 2.77 -10.35
C VAL A 101 7.67 2.01 -10.20
N ILE A 102 6.55 2.73 -9.98
CA ILE A 102 5.23 2.11 -9.79
C ILE A 102 4.76 1.40 -11.06
N MET A 103 5.10 1.91 -12.23
CA MET A 103 4.73 1.28 -13.50
C MET A 103 5.34 -0.12 -13.65
N ARG A 104 6.49 -0.38 -13.03
CA ARG A 104 7.15 -1.70 -12.99
C ARG A 104 6.75 -2.56 -11.80
N SER A 105 6.06 -1.98 -10.82
CA SER A 105 5.70 -2.65 -9.57
C SER A 105 4.64 -3.74 -9.77
N GLN A 106 4.73 -4.78 -8.95
CA GLN A 106 3.67 -5.79 -8.75
C GLN A 106 2.93 -5.57 -7.42
N SER A 107 3.30 -4.55 -6.64
CA SER A 107 2.69 -4.24 -5.35
C SER A 107 1.31 -3.60 -5.54
N ILE A 108 0.25 -4.38 -5.30
CA ILE A 108 -1.14 -3.90 -5.35
C ILE A 108 -1.32 -2.67 -4.47
N SER A 109 -0.81 -2.71 -3.24
CA SER A 109 -0.96 -1.61 -2.29
C SER A 109 -0.30 -0.31 -2.76
N LEU A 110 0.86 -0.41 -3.42
CA LEU A 110 1.57 0.75 -3.97
C LEU A 110 0.80 1.35 -5.15
N ILE A 111 0.30 0.50 -6.07
CA ILE A 111 -0.51 0.94 -7.21
C ILE A 111 -1.83 1.58 -6.73
N GLU A 112 -2.54 0.93 -5.79
CA GLU A 112 -3.78 1.48 -5.20
C GLU A 112 -3.53 2.84 -4.54
N ARG A 113 -2.41 3.00 -3.83
CA ARG A 113 -2.05 4.29 -3.23
C ARG A 113 -1.87 5.36 -4.31
N ARG A 114 -1.27 5.02 -5.43
CA ARG A 114 -1.12 5.94 -6.56
C ARG A 114 -2.47 6.29 -7.22
N VAL A 115 -3.39 5.31 -7.33
CA VAL A 115 -4.77 5.56 -7.77
C VAL A 115 -5.46 6.57 -6.84
N ARG A 116 -5.39 6.35 -5.52
CA ARG A 116 -5.99 7.28 -4.53
C ARG A 116 -5.37 8.67 -4.59
N MET A 117 -4.07 8.77 -4.88
CA MET A 117 -3.42 10.05 -5.10
C MET A 117 -4.01 10.78 -6.31
N ALA A 118 -4.22 10.08 -7.44
CA ALA A 118 -4.85 10.68 -8.62
C ALA A 118 -6.28 11.17 -8.32
N LEU A 119 -7.04 10.39 -7.54
CA LEU A 119 -8.37 10.80 -7.07
C LEU A 119 -8.30 12.06 -6.20
N GLY A 120 -7.39 12.11 -5.24
CA GLY A 120 -7.25 13.25 -4.32
C GLY A 120 -6.80 14.54 -5.00
N THR A 121 -6.08 14.45 -6.11
CA THR A 121 -5.63 15.60 -6.90
C THR A 121 -6.55 15.95 -8.07
N GLY A 122 -7.60 15.15 -8.32
CA GLY A 122 -8.49 15.33 -9.46
C GLY A 122 -7.85 15.01 -10.82
N ASP A 123 -6.73 14.28 -10.81
CA ASP A 123 -6.02 13.86 -12.02
C ASP A 123 -6.78 12.70 -12.71
N ARG A 124 -7.68 13.03 -13.63
CA ARG A 124 -8.54 12.05 -14.32
C ARG A 124 -7.76 11.14 -15.28
N ASP A 125 -6.77 11.66 -15.96
CA ASP A 125 -5.91 10.88 -16.86
C ASP A 125 -5.03 9.91 -16.05
N GLY A 126 -4.45 10.38 -14.96
CA GLY A 126 -3.73 9.55 -14.01
C GLY A 126 -4.63 8.46 -13.40
N LEU A 127 -5.85 8.80 -12.98
CA LEU A 127 -6.81 7.82 -12.47
C LEU A 127 -7.05 6.70 -13.48
N ASN A 128 -7.30 7.04 -14.73
CA ASN A 128 -7.48 6.04 -15.80
C ASN A 128 -6.25 5.15 -15.98
N THR A 129 -5.06 5.75 -16.03
CA THR A 129 -3.79 5.05 -16.21
C THR A 129 -3.55 4.05 -15.08
N TRP A 130 -3.70 4.49 -13.84
CA TRP A 130 -3.38 3.68 -12.67
C TRP A 130 -4.44 2.63 -12.35
N LEU A 131 -5.73 2.89 -12.61
CA LEU A 131 -6.78 1.87 -12.57
C LEU A 131 -6.53 0.77 -13.61
N ALA A 132 -6.12 1.14 -14.83
CA ALA A 132 -5.77 0.15 -15.85
C ALA A 132 -4.60 -0.75 -15.42
N ARG A 133 -3.67 -0.21 -14.64
CA ARG A 133 -2.46 -0.91 -14.15
C ARG A 133 -2.74 -1.90 -13.01
N LEU A 134 -3.85 -1.74 -12.27
CA LEU A 134 -4.22 -2.68 -11.22
C LEU A 134 -4.40 -4.11 -11.79
N PRO A 135 -3.95 -5.15 -11.07
CA PRO A 135 -4.26 -6.53 -11.43
C PRO A 135 -5.76 -6.80 -11.28
N MET A 136 -6.27 -7.83 -11.98
CA MET A 136 -7.70 -8.14 -12.05
C MET A 136 -8.31 -8.33 -10.66
N GLU A 137 -7.63 -9.05 -9.77
CA GLU A 137 -8.11 -9.29 -8.39
C GLU A 137 -8.34 -8.00 -7.59
N ALA A 138 -7.51 -6.98 -7.82
CA ALA A 138 -7.68 -5.68 -7.19
C ALA A 138 -8.82 -4.88 -7.86
N LYS A 139 -8.97 -4.96 -9.19
CA LYS A 139 -10.02 -4.27 -9.95
C LYS A 139 -11.43 -4.68 -9.53
N GLU A 140 -11.60 -5.88 -8.99
CA GLU A 140 -12.90 -6.39 -8.51
C GLU A 140 -13.35 -5.77 -7.19
N LYS A 141 -12.52 -5.00 -6.50
CA LYS A 141 -12.94 -4.26 -5.30
C LYS A 141 -13.98 -3.20 -5.68
N ASP A 142 -15.03 -3.08 -4.87
CA ASP A 142 -16.14 -2.14 -5.09
C ASP A 142 -15.66 -0.69 -5.32
N GLU A 143 -14.63 -0.26 -4.58
CA GLU A 143 -13.98 1.05 -4.76
C GLU A 143 -13.52 1.25 -6.21
N TRP A 144 -12.79 0.29 -6.77
CA TRP A 144 -12.20 0.45 -8.10
C TRP A 144 -13.23 0.24 -9.21
N ARG A 145 -14.20 -0.64 -9.01
CA ARG A 145 -15.32 -0.83 -9.93
C ARG A 145 -16.16 0.44 -10.05
N TYR A 146 -16.43 1.11 -8.93
CA TYR A 146 -17.14 2.39 -8.96
C TYR A 146 -16.40 3.44 -9.79
N TRP A 147 -15.09 3.61 -9.57
CA TRP A 147 -14.32 4.59 -10.33
C TRP A 147 -14.13 4.23 -11.80
N GLN A 148 -14.08 2.94 -12.13
CA GLN A 148 -14.15 2.49 -13.53
C GLN A 148 -15.46 2.91 -14.21
N ALA A 149 -16.59 2.70 -13.55
CA ALA A 149 -17.90 3.13 -14.05
C ALA A 149 -17.97 4.67 -14.21
N ASP A 150 -17.43 5.41 -13.27
CA ASP A 150 -17.37 6.88 -13.33
C ASP A 150 -16.56 7.38 -14.55
N LEU A 151 -15.40 6.77 -14.83
CA LEU A 151 -14.61 7.06 -16.03
C LEU A 151 -15.34 6.67 -17.33
N LEU A 152 -16.14 5.60 -17.32
CA LEU A 152 -16.95 5.20 -18.47
C LEU A 152 -18.06 6.22 -18.75
N LEU A 153 -18.70 6.77 -17.71
CA LEU A 153 -19.69 7.84 -17.85
C LEU A 153 -19.10 9.08 -18.52
N GLU A 154 -17.91 9.51 -18.08
CA GLU A 154 -17.21 10.65 -18.68
C GLU A 154 -16.93 10.47 -20.19
N ARG A 155 -16.76 9.21 -20.63
CA ARG A 155 -16.51 8.84 -22.03
C ARG A 155 -17.77 8.61 -22.83
N GLY A 156 -18.95 8.83 -22.25
CA GLY A 156 -20.23 8.57 -22.89
C GLY A 156 -20.58 7.08 -23.04
N ARG A 157 -19.85 6.17 -22.36
CA ARG A 157 -20.12 4.72 -22.36
C ARG A 157 -21.12 4.36 -21.26
N GLU A 158 -22.32 4.96 -21.35
CA GLU A 158 -23.32 4.91 -20.28
C GLU A 158 -23.82 3.49 -19.98
N ASP A 159 -24.07 2.66 -21.00
CA ASP A 159 -24.62 1.32 -20.80
C ASP A 159 -23.66 0.42 -20.03
N GLU A 160 -22.38 0.50 -20.32
CA GLU A 160 -21.34 -0.25 -19.62
C GLU A 160 -21.20 0.24 -18.17
N ALA A 161 -21.19 1.55 -17.96
CA ALA A 161 -21.15 2.13 -16.64
C ALA A 161 -22.35 1.71 -15.79
N LYS A 162 -23.58 1.79 -16.35
CA LYS A 162 -24.81 1.38 -15.66
C LYS A 162 -24.80 -0.11 -15.30
N THR A 163 -24.22 -0.95 -16.14
CA THR A 163 -24.06 -2.39 -15.84
C THR A 163 -23.19 -2.60 -14.61
N ILE A 164 -22.03 -1.93 -14.54
CA ILE A 164 -21.14 -2.03 -13.37
C ILE A 164 -21.82 -1.49 -12.11
N LEU A 165 -22.47 -0.32 -12.20
CA LEU A 165 -23.12 0.30 -11.06
C LEU A 165 -24.28 -0.54 -10.50
N ARG A 166 -25.09 -1.19 -11.37
CA ARG A 166 -26.18 -2.08 -10.95
C ARG A 166 -25.65 -3.34 -10.27
N ASP A 167 -24.56 -3.89 -10.79
CA ASP A 167 -23.94 -5.04 -10.16
C ASP A 167 -23.36 -4.68 -8.77
N LEU A 168 -22.74 -3.51 -8.63
CA LEU A 168 -22.31 -2.99 -7.33
C LEU A 168 -23.45 -2.90 -6.30
N MET A 169 -24.65 -2.49 -6.70
CA MET A 169 -25.80 -2.38 -5.80
C MET A 169 -26.23 -3.73 -5.20
N SER A 170 -25.79 -4.84 -5.76
CA SER A 170 -26.07 -6.18 -5.22
C SER A 170 -25.30 -6.49 -3.94
N THR A 171 -24.24 -5.76 -3.64
CA THR A 171 -23.36 -5.90 -2.48
C THR A 171 -23.71 -4.89 -1.39
N ARG A 172 -23.04 -4.99 -0.21
CA ARG A 172 -23.24 -4.06 0.92
C ARG A 172 -22.01 -3.19 1.09
N GLY A 173 -22.22 -1.90 1.34
CA GLY A 173 -21.13 -0.99 1.67
C GLY A 173 -21.34 0.41 1.14
N PHE A 174 -20.32 1.21 1.28
CA PHE A 174 -20.34 2.62 0.86
C PHE A 174 -20.51 2.77 -0.66
N TYR A 175 -19.67 2.11 -1.45
CA TYR A 175 -19.72 2.24 -2.91
C TYR A 175 -21.00 1.70 -3.54
N PRO A 176 -21.61 0.60 -3.09
CA PRO A 176 -22.96 0.19 -3.47
C PRO A 176 -24.02 1.27 -3.26
N MET A 177 -24.01 1.97 -2.11
CA MET A 177 -24.92 3.10 -1.87
C MET A 177 -24.70 4.27 -2.82
N VAL A 178 -23.42 4.62 -3.06
CA VAL A 178 -23.08 5.70 -4.01
C VAL A 178 -23.45 5.31 -5.44
N ALA A 179 -23.33 4.03 -5.82
CA ALA A 179 -23.75 3.52 -7.13
C ALA A 179 -25.26 3.68 -7.33
N ALA A 180 -26.08 3.33 -6.33
CA ALA A 180 -27.53 3.54 -6.37
C ALA A 180 -27.88 5.03 -6.54
N GLN A 181 -27.25 5.89 -5.77
CA GLN A 181 -27.44 7.33 -5.87
C GLN A 181 -27.06 7.85 -7.27
N ARG A 182 -25.98 7.34 -7.87
CA ARG A 182 -25.52 7.73 -9.20
C ARG A 182 -26.48 7.32 -10.29
N LEU A 183 -27.19 6.20 -10.11
CA LEU A 183 -28.25 5.72 -11.01
C LEU A 183 -29.60 6.39 -10.79
N GLY A 184 -29.81 7.09 -9.67
CA GLY A 184 -31.11 7.58 -9.23
C GLY A 184 -32.06 6.43 -8.81
N GLU A 185 -31.51 5.31 -8.38
CA GLU A 185 -32.23 4.11 -7.94
C GLU A 185 -32.18 3.98 -6.41
N ASP A 186 -33.22 3.41 -5.80
CA ASP A 186 -33.25 3.15 -4.37
C ASP A 186 -32.25 2.05 -4.00
N TYR A 187 -31.38 2.30 -3.02
CA TYR A 187 -30.50 1.29 -2.51
C TYR A 187 -31.29 0.29 -1.65
N PRO A 188 -31.26 -1.02 -1.97
CA PRO A 188 -32.00 -2.01 -1.22
C PRO A 188 -31.39 -2.22 0.16
N LEU A 189 -31.90 -1.49 1.16
CA LEU A 189 -31.55 -1.70 2.56
C LEU A 189 -32.03 -3.09 2.99
N ARG A 190 -31.17 -4.10 2.92
CA ARG A 190 -31.41 -5.40 3.55
C ARG A 190 -31.15 -5.25 5.03
N VAL A 191 -32.20 -4.94 5.77
CA VAL A 191 -32.16 -5.02 7.24
C VAL A 191 -32.11 -6.51 7.57
N ASP A 192 -30.98 -6.99 8.05
CA ASP A 192 -30.93 -8.32 8.65
C ASP A 192 -31.90 -8.32 9.80
N LYS A 193 -32.79 -9.32 9.86
CA LYS A 193 -33.60 -9.53 11.07
C LYS A 193 -32.64 -9.58 12.24
N ALA A 194 -32.83 -8.69 13.21
CA ALA A 194 -32.05 -8.72 14.43
C ALA A 194 -32.00 -10.18 14.91
N PRO A 195 -30.84 -10.70 15.32
CA PRO A 195 -30.75 -12.03 15.84
C PRO A 195 -31.82 -12.13 16.93
N GLN A 196 -32.69 -13.11 16.82
CA GLN A 196 -33.70 -13.34 17.89
C GLN A 196 -32.89 -13.62 19.14
N VAL A 197 -32.83 -12.64 20.02
CA VAL A 197 -32.23 -12.81 21.34
C VAL A 197 -33.06 -13.88 22.02
N ASN A 198 -32.47 -15.06 22.17
CA ASN A 198 -33.14 -16.14 22.86
C ASN A 198 -33.39 -15.67 24.31
N SER A 199 -34.64 -15.28 24.61
CA SER A 199 -35.02 -14.76 25.92
C SER A 199 -34.70 -15.75 27.05
N ALA A 200 -34.52 -17.04 26.72
CA ALA A 200 -34.05 -18.05 27.67
C ALA A 200 -32.65 -17.78 28.24
N LEU A 201 -31.78 -17.07 27.51
CA LEU A 201 -30.46 -16.68 28.01
C LEU A 201 -30.52 -15.62 29.13
N PHE A 202 -31.64 -14.89 29.24
CA PHE A 202 -31.82 -13.85 30.25
C PHE A 202 -32.65 -14.35 31.47
N GLN A 203 -33.03 -15.62 31.51
CA GLN A 203 -33.82 -16.24 32.60
C GLN A 203 -32.96 -17.09 33.52
N GLY A 204 -31.63 -17.07 33.41
CA GLY A 204 -30.74 -17.81 34.32
C GLY A 204 -30.70 -17.21 35.73
N PRO A 205 -30.50 -18.04 36.76
CA PRO A 205 -30.48 -17.61 38.19
C PRO A 205 -29.35 -16.57 38.49
N GLU A 206 -28.42 -16.40 37.62
CA GLU A 206 -27.34 -15.39 37.76
C GLU A 206 -27.78 -13.95 37.49
N MET A 207 -28.87 -13.76 36.72
CA MET A 207 -29.39 -12.40 36.44
C MET A 207 -30.27 -11.85 37.58
N ALA A 208 -30.67 -12.70 38.53
CA ALA A 208 -31.41 -12.25 39.73
C ALA A 208 -30.52 -11.50 40.72
N ARG A 209 -29.17 -11.68 40.65
CA ARG A 209 -28.20 -11.02 41.53
C ARG A 209 -27.79 -9.59 41.09
N VAL A 210 -28.21 -9.14 39.92
CA VAL A 210 -27.88 -7.81 39.39
C VAL A 210 -28.96 -6.78 39.71
N ARG A 211 -30.06 -7.17 40.35
CA ARG A 211 -31.21 -6.29 40.70
C ARG A 211 -31.31 -5.94 42.18
N GLU A 212 -30.36 -6.36 43.02
CA GLU A 212 -30.18 -5.89 44.39
C GLU A 212 -28.92 -5.00 44.48
#